data_3d66ebc57c3b72d4f268dcc7a3cbb48b
#
_entry.id   3d66ebc57c3b72d4f268dcc7a3cbb48b
#
_cell.length_a   1.000
_cell.length_b   1.000
_cell.length_c   1.000
_cell.angle_alpha   90.00
_cell.angle_beta   90.00
_cell.angle_gamma   90.00
#
_symmetry.space_group_name_H-M   'P 1'
#
loop_
_entity.id
_entity.type
_entity.pdbx_description
1 polymer ?
#
loop_
_entity_poly.entity_id
_entity_poly.type
_entity_poly.pdbx_seq_one_letter_code
_entity_poly.pdbx_strand_id
1 'polypeptide(L)'
;MLTIAGEGPMLRELQELTHKLKIGNRVVLPGFLAPEKLREIYYASHIFLHPSETGSDGNQEGIPNSMLEAMASGLPVFATDHGGIPEAIENGVSGVLVPERDHEALSHALLEAVQDPHLLARLARNGADAVAEKFDQQKQIRRLEEIYLGMIGRVG
;
A
#
# COMPACT_ATOMS: atom_id res chain seq x y z
N MET A 1 5.63 7.13 15.05
CA MET A 1 5.56 8.36 14.25
C MET A 1 4.85 8.02 12.94
N LEU A 2 3.95 8.85 12.45
CA LEU A 2 3.24 8.69 11.18
C LEU A 2 3.82 9.68 10.16
N THR A 3 4.17 9.17 8.96
CA THR A 3 4.56 10.01 7.81
C THR A 3 3.49 9.84 6.74
N ILE A 4 2.89 10.94 6.29
CA ILE A 4 1.91 10.96 5.20
C ILE A 4 2.56 11.70 4.03
N ALA A 5 3.09 10.94 3.08
CA ALA A 5 3.73 11.47 1.89
C ALA A 5 2.71 11.65 0.76
N GLY A 6 2.80 12.77 0.06
CA GLY A 6 1.93 13.12 -1.05
C GLY A 6 1.45 14.56 -0.97
N GLU A 7 0.82 14.99 -2.06
CA GLU A 7 0.16 16.28 -2.18
C GLU A 7 -1.31 16.05 -2.54
N GLY A 8 -2.17 16.94 -2.08
CA GLY A 8 -3.59 16.85 -2.37
C GLY A 8 -4.43 17.90 -1.65
N PRO A 9 -5.71 18.01 -1.99
CA PRO A 9 -6.60 19.03 -1.44
C PRO A 9 -6.81 18.89 0.08
N MET A 10 -6.62 17.70 0.63
CA MET A 10 -6.84 17.43 2.06
C MET A 10 -5.68 17.83 2.97
N LEU A 11 -4.57 18.36 2.45
CA LEU A 11 -3.39 18.70 3.27
C LEU A 11 -3.74 19.62 4.44
N ARG A 12 -4.51 20.66 4.18
CA ARG A 12 -4.93 21.62 5.22
C ARG A 12 -5.80 20.95 6.29
N GLU A 13 -6.76 20.15 5.87
CA GLU A 13 -7.65 19.41 6.77
C GLU A 13 -6.86 18.43 7.66
N LEU A 14 -5.89 17.73 7.10
CA LEU A 14 -5.00 16.85 7.85
C LEU A 14 -4.16 17.61 8.88
N GLN A 15 -3.66 18.80 8.53
CA GLN A 15 -2.93 19.66 9.47
C GLN A 15 -3.83 20.12 10.63
N GLU A 16 -5.04 20.56 10.33
CA GLU A 16 -6.01 20.97 11.33
C GLU A 16 -6.40 19.80 12.24
N LEU A 17 -6.57 18.60 11.67
CA LEU A 17 -6.87 17.39 12.43
C LEU A 17 -5.73 17.00 13.38
N THR A 18 -4.48 17.04 12.92
CA THR A 18 -3.32 16.74 13.78
C THR A 18 -3.20 17.71 14.94
N HIS A 19 -3.51 18.99 14.71
CA HIS A 19 -3.55 20.00 15.75
C HIS A 19 -4.68 19.75 16.76
N LYS A 20 -5.90 19.48 16.26
CA LYS A 20 -7.08 19.16 17.09
C LYS A 20 -6.83 17.94 17.98
N LEU A 21 -6.18 16.92 17.44
CA LEU A 21 -5.83 15.69 18.16
C LEU A 21 -4.58 15.85 19.05
N LYS A 22 -3.90 17.00 19.00
CA LYS A 22 -2.65 17.28 19.73
C LYS A 22 -1.51 16.27 19.45
N ILE A 23 -1.43 15.77 18.21
CA ILE A 23 -0.44 14.79 17.75
C ILE A 23 0.54 15.34 16.71
N GLY A 24 0.58 16.66 16.52
CA GLY A 24 1.42 17.30 15.50
C GLY A 24 2.91 16.98 15.61
N ASN A 25 3.41 16.66 16.81
CA ASN A 25 4.80 16.19 17.02
C ASN A 25 5.03 14.72 16.67
N ARG A 26 3.98 13.99 16.29
CA ARG A 26 4.02 12.57 15.90
C ARG A 26 3.63 12.34 14.45
N VAL A 27 3.25 13.39 13.73
CA VAL A 27 2.82 13.32 12.32
C VAL A 27 3.70 14.23 11.48
N VAL A 28 4.22 13.70 10.38
CA VAL A 28 5.03 14.43 9.40
C VAL A 28 4.28 14.43 8.07
N LEU A 29 4.10 15.60 7.48
CA LEU A 29 3.44 15.83 6.19
C LEU A 29 4.47 16.46 5.24
N PRO A 30 5.37 15.66 4.62
CA PRO A 30 6.48 16.18 3.83
C PRO A 30 6.09 16.69 2.44
N GLY A 31 4.83 16.53 2.03
CA GLY A 31 4.39 16.80 0.67
C GLY A 31 4.86 15.72 -0.31
N PHE A 32 5.05 16.12 -1.57
CA PHE A 32 5.58 15.22 -2.60
C PHE A 32 7.03 14.83 -2.29
N LEU A 33 7.33 13.56 -2.49
CA LEU A 33 8.67 13.01 -2.31
C LEU A 33 9.17 12.39 -3.61
N ALA A 34 10.42 12.68 -3.96
CA ALA A 34 11.10 12.00 -5.05
C ALA A 34 11.26 10.50 -4.74
N PRO A 35 11.31 9.62 -5.76
CA PRO A 35 11.38 8.17 -5.58
C PRO A 35 12.49 7.69 -4.65
N GLU A 36 13.67 8.33 -4.72
CA GLU A 36 14.81 7.98 -3.87
C GLU A 36 14.49 8.24 -2.40
N LYS A 37 13.84 9.39 -2.11
CA LYS A 37 13.47 9.76 -0.74
C LYS A 37 12.33 8.92 -0.20
N LEU A 38 11.38 8.57 -1.06
CA LEU A 38 10.29 7.67 -0.69
C LEU A 38 10.83 6.28 -0.31
N ARG A 39 11.79 5.76 -1.08
CA ARG A 39 12.46 4.50 -0.79
C ARG A 39 13.21 4.52 0.56
N GLU A 40 13.91 5.63 0.88
CA GLU A 40 14.53 5.79 2.20
C GLU A 40 13.50 5.70 3.33
N ILE A 41 12.31 6.28 3.13
CA ILE A 41 11.21 6.22 4.11
C ILE A 41 10.67 4.80 4.24
N TYR A 42 10.51 4.06 3.14
CA TYR A 42 10.11 2.65 3.23
C TYR A 42 11.07 1.86 4.11
N TYR A 43 12.39 1.95 3.88
CA TYR A 43 13.39 1.23 4.69
C TYR A 43 13.49 1.72 6.14
N ALA A 44 13.07 2.94 6.44
CA ALA A 44 13.05 3.50 7.79
C ALA A 44 11.72 3.26 8.53
N SER A 45 10.73 2.67 7.85
CA SER A 45 9.39 2.45 8.40
C SER A 45 9.22 1.01 8.92
N HIS A 46 8.17 0.78 9.69
CA HIS A 46 7.83 -0.53 10.23
C HIS A 46 6.55 -1.10 9.65
N ILE A 47 5.65 -0.23 9.19
CA ILE A 47 4.34 -0.58 8.65
C ILE A 47 4.01 0.42 7.54
N PHE A 48 3.38 -0.04 6.48
CA PHE A 48 2.80 0.80 5.45
C PHE A 48 1.27 0.77 5.53
N LEU A 49 0.66 1.96 5.44
CA LEU A 49 -0.80 2.14 5.48
C LEU A 49 -1.30 2.66 4.14
N HIS A 50 -2.34 2.03 3.61
CA HIS A 50 -2.98 2.44 2.36
C HIS A 50 -4.52 2.44 2.50
N PRO A 51 -5.09 3.42 3.19
CA PRO A 51 -6.52 3.49 3.48
C PRO A 51 -7.30 4.16 2.32
N SER A 52 -7.28 3.57 1.14
CA SER A 52 -8.03 4.06 -0.02
C SER A 52 -9.54 3.90 0.15
N GLU A 53 -10.29 4.80 -0.44
CA GLU A 53 -11.75 4.74 -0.48
C GLU A 53 -12.29 5.21 -1.84
N THR A 54 -13.46 4.76 -2.18
CA THR A 54 -14.18 5.22 -3.38
C THR A 54 -14.47 6.72 -3.26
N GLY A 55 -13.98 7.50 -4.21
CA GLY A 55 -14.21 8.94 -4.28
C GLY A 55 -15.69 9.29 -4.47
N SER A 56 -16.05 10.54 -4.19
CA SER A 56 -17.42 11.04 -4.38
C SER A 56 -17.85 11.03 -5.85
N ASP A 57 -16.92 10.97 -6.78
CA ASP A 57 -17.12 10.84 -8.23
C ASP A 57 -17.21 9.37 -8.71
N GLY A 58 -17.16 8.41 -7.77
CA GLY A 58 -17.15 6.98 -8.07
C GLY A 58 -15.80 6.45 -8.57
N ASN A 59 -14.76 7.27 -8.54
CA ASN A 59 -13.43 6.85 -8.95
C ASN A 59 -12.87 5.80 -7.99
N GLN A 60 -12.35 4.72 -8.56
CA GLN A 60 -11.69 3.64 -7.81
C GLN A 60 -10.25 3.49 -8.29
N GLU A 61 -9.40 3.17 -7.36
CA GLU A 61 -7.99 2.90 -7.61
C GLU A 61 -7.81 1.48 -8.16
N GLY A 62 -6.85 1.29 -9.06
CA GLY A 62 -6.38 -0.04 -9.42
C GLY A 62 -5.52 -0.65 -8.30
N ILE A 63 -4.42 -1.30 -8.67
CA ILE A 63 -3.41 -1.73 -7.69
C ILE A 63 -2.40 -0.60 -7.51
N PRO A 64 -2.27 -0.02 -6.29
CA PRO A 64 -1.38 1.11 -6.06
C PRO A 64 0.09 0.72 -6.17
N ASN A 65 0.85 1.42 -7.02
CA ASN A 65 2.29 1.17 -7.17
C ASN A 65 3.06 1.40 -5.86
N SER A 66 2.71 2.44 -5.11
CA SER A 66 3.34 2.72 -3.81
C SER A 66 3.15 1.59 -2.79
N MET A 67 2.02 0.90 -2.85
CA MET A 67 1.75 -0.27 -2.01
C MET A 67 2.62 -1.47 -2.45
N LEU A 68 2.72 -1.74 -3.75
CA LEU A 68 3.58 -2.80 -4.27
C LEU A 68 5.06 -2.53 -3.95
N GLU A 69 5.51 -1.28 -4.04
CA GLU A 69 6.86 -0.86 -3.67
C GLU A 69 7.12 -1.05 -2.17
N ALA A 70 6.17 -0.71 -1.32
CA ALA A 70 6.26 -0.94 0.12
C ALA A 70 6.34 -2.44 0.45
N MET A 71 5.48 -3.26 -0.15
CA MET A 71 5.53 -4.73 -0.01
C MET A 71 6.87 -5.29 -0.48
N ALA A 72 7.35 -4.86 -1.66
CA ALA A 72 8.67 -5.27 -2.19
C ALA A 72 9.84 -4.84 -1.29
N SER A 73 9.68 -3.74 -0.54
CA SER A 73 10.66 -3.27 0.44
C SER A 73 10.61 -4.03 1.77
N GLY A 74 9.71 -5.01 1.91
CA GLY A 74 9.54 -5.83 3.11
C GLY A 74 8.74 -5.14 4.21
N LEU A 75 7.86 -4.18 3.88
CA LEU A 75 6.93 -3.59 4.84
C LEU A 75 5.65 -4.43 4.94
N PRO A 76 5.18 -4.75 6.14
CA PRO A 76 3.83 -5.26 6.32
C PRO A 76 2.83 -4.16 5.94
N VAL A 77 1.85 -4.51 5.11
CA VAL A 77 0.86 -3.57 4.57
C VAL A 77 -0.50 -3.77 5.23
N PHE A 78 -1.09 -2.66 5.64
CA PHE A 78 -2.46 -2.56 6.11
C PHE A 78 -3.21 -1.63 5.17
N ALA A 79 -4.22 -2.15 4.50
CA ALA A 79 -4.96 -1.43 3.47
C ALA A 79 -6.47 -1.64 3.61
N THR A 80 -7.22 -0.92 2.81
CA THR A 80 -8.67 -1.14 2.68
C THR A 80 -8.96 -2.18 1.58
N ASP A 81 -10.06 -2.90 1.74
CA ASP A 81 -10.65 -3.75 0.69
C ASP A 81 -11.30 -2.84 -0.37
N HIS A 82 -10.46 -2.29 -1.25
CA HIS A 82 -10.82 -1.27 -2.23
C HIS A 82 -10.22 -1.56 -3.60
N GLY A 83 -11.02 -1.41 -4.65
CA GLY A 83 -10.55 -1.47 -6.04
C GLY A 83 -9.76 -2.74 -6.37
N GLY A 84 -8.54 -2.56 -6.87
CA GLY A 84 -7.63 -3.67 -7.20
C GLY A 84 -6.76 -4.16 -6.04
N ILE A 85 -6.83 -3.57 -4.85
CA ILE A 85 -5.98 -3.93 -3.70
C ILE A 85 -6.09 -5.41 -3.32
N PRO A 86 -7.29 -6.03 -3.29
CA PRO A 86 -7.44 -7.47 -2.98
C PRO A 86 -6.79 -8.42 -3.99
N GLU A 87 -6.43 -7.96 -5.18
CA GLU A 87 -5.68 -8.77 -6.15
C GLU A 87 -4.21 -8.93 -5.73
N ALA A 88 -3.68 -7.96 -4.99
CA ALA A 88 -2.30 -7.95 -4.52
C ALA A 88 -2.14 -8.52 -3.10
N ILE A 89 -3.15 -8.35 -2.25
CA ILE A 89 -3.09 -8.72 -0.83
C ILE A 89 -4.08 -9.85 -0.53
N GLU A 90 -3.57 -10.95 -0.03
CA GLU A 90 -4.35 -11.99 0.63
C GLU A 90 -4.46 -11.64 2.12
N ASN A 91 -5.70 -11.34 2.57
CA ASN A 91 -5.97 -10.85 3.91
C ASN A 91 -5.49 -11.82 5.01
N GLY A 92 -4.71 -11.31 5.96
CA GLY A 92 -4.13 -12.07 7.08
C GLY A 92 -2.92 -12.93 6.69
N VAL A 93 -2.58 -13.02 5.39
CA VAL A 93 -1.45 -13.81 4.87
C VAL A 93 -0.32 -12.90 4.38
N SER A 94 -0.55 -12.04 3.40
CA SER A 94 0.44 -11.15 2.78
C SER A 94 0.25 -9.67 3.12
N GLY A 95 -0.79 -9.35 3.88
CA GLY A 95 -1.14 -8.04 4.40
C GLY A 95 -2.43 -8.12 5.17
N VAL A 96 -2.95 -7.00 5.63
CA VAL A 96 -4.24 -6.89 6.32
C VAL A 96 -5.16 -5.99 5.53
N LEU A 97 -6.39 -6.47 5.26
CA LEU A 97 -7.44 -5.70 4.62
C LEU A 97 -8.56 -5.42 5.62
N VAL A 98 -9.04 -4.18 5.63
CA VAL A 98 -10.20 -3.75 6.40
C VAL A 98 -11.23 -3.09 5.47
N PRO A 99 -12.51 -2.98 5.86
CA PRO A 99 -13.48 -2.28 5.04
C PRO A 99 -13.10 -0.82 4.78
N GLU A 100 -13.51 -0.27 3.62
CA GLU A 100 -13.39 1.16 3.36
C GLU A 100 -14.06 1.98 4.46
N ARG A 101 -13.46 3.13 4.81
CA ARG A 101 -13.98 4.08 5.82
C ARG A 101 -14.09 3.53 7.25
N ASP A 102 -13.63 2.32 7.49
CA ASP A 102 -13.61 1.72 8.82
C ASP A 102 -12.26 1.97 9.52
N HIS A 103 -12.09 3.22 9.99
CA HIS A 103 -10.90 3.62 10.72
C HIS A 103 -10.75 2.92 12.08
N GLU A 104 -11.86 2.44 12.66
CA GLU A 104 -11.82 1.67 13.90
C GLU A 104 -11.23 0.27 13.66
N ALA A 105 -11.70 -0.43 12.62
CA ALA A 105 -11.12 -1.71 12.22
C ALA A 105 -9.63 -1.59 11.88
N LEU A 106 -9.23 -0.55 11.13
CA LEU A 106 -7.82 -0.31 10.81
C LEU A 106 -6.99 -0.06 12.06
N SER A 107 -7.47 0.79 12.97
CA SER A 107 -6.75 1.08 14.22
C SER A 107 -6.61 -0.16 15.11
N HIS A 108 -7.66 -0.99 15.18
CA HIS A 108 -7.66 -2.23 15.95
C HIS A 108 -6.66 -3.23 15.39
N ALA A 109 -6.69 -3.45 14.08
CA ALA A 109 -5.74 -4.33 13.39
C ALA A 109 -4.28 -3.90 13.60
N LEU A 110 -4.01 -2.58 13.57
CA LEU A 110 -2.69 -2.03 13.86
C LEU A 110 -2.26 -2.26 15.31
N LEU A 111 -3.16 -2.01 16.27
CA LEU A 111 -2.85 -2.19 17.69
C LEU A 111 -2.58 -3.65 18.06
N GLU A 112 -3.27 -4.58 17.45
CA GLU A 112 -3.00 -6.01 17.59
C GLU A 112 -1.66 -6.39 16.97
N ALA A 113 -1.40 -5.94 15.74
CA ALA A 113 -0.20 -6.31 15.01
C ALA A 113 1.10 -5.77 15.65
N VAL A 114 1.08 -4.55 16.23
CA VAL A 114 2.28 -4.01 16.90
C VAL A 114 2.65 -4.75 18.19
N GLN A 115 1.73 -5.56 18.73
CA GLN A 115 1.98 -6.42 19.87
C GLN A 115 2.51 -7.81 19.46
N ASP A 116 2.45 -8.14 18.16
CA ASP A 116 2.94 -9.41 17.62
C ASP A 116 3.99 -9.20 16.52
N PRO A 117 5.28 -9.09 16.88
CA PRO A 117 6.38 -8.96 15.91
C PRO A 117 6.49 -10.14 14.95
N HIS A 118 6.02 -11.34 15.33
CA HIS A 118 6.03 -12.51 14.46
C HIS A 118 4.98 -12.38 13.35
N LEU A 119 3.81 -11.83 13.68
CA LEU A 119 2.78 -11.49 12.69
C LEU A 119 3.32 -10.48 11.68
N LEU A 120 3.88 -9.36 12.15
CA LEU A 120 4.45 -8.34 11.26
C LEU A 120 5.52 -8.92 10.34
N ALA A 121 6.47 -9.70 10.87
CA ALA A 121 7.52 -10.33 10.07
C ALA A 121 6.97 -11.33 9.03
N ARG A 122 5.91 -12.06 9.37
CA ARG A 122 5.24 -12.99 8.45
C ARG A 122 4.53 -12.25 7.32
N LEU A 123 3.74 -11.22 7.65
CA LEU A 123 3.05 -10.40 6.66
C LEU A 123 4.04 -9.72 5.70
N ALA A 124 5.13 -9.17 6.22
CA ALA A 124 6.18 -8.54 5.45
C ALA A 124 6.83 -9.50 4.44
N ARG A 125 7.21 -10.69 4.90
CA ARG A 125 7.83 -11.72 4.04
C ARG A 125 6.86 -12.19 2.96
N ASN A 126 5.66 -12.60 3.34
CA ASN A 126 4.67 -13.10 2.41
C ASN A 126 4.25 -12.02 1.40
N GLY A 127 4.16 -10.75 1.85
CA GLY A 127 3.88 -9.62 0.96
C GLY A 127 4.98 -9.43 -0.09
N ALA A 128 6.24 -9.46 0.31
CA ALA A 128 7.37 -9.34 -0.61
C ALA A 128 7.41 -10.51 -1.60
N ASP A 129 7.19 -11.74 -1.14
CA ASP A 129 7.14 -12.93 -1.99
C ASP A 129 5.99 -12.84 -3.01
N ALA A 130 4.80 -12.41 -2.59
CA ALA A 130 3.64 -12.24 -3.47
C ALA A 130 3.90 -11.21 -4.58
N VAL A 131 4.54 -10.08 -4.25
CA VAL A 131 4.91 -9.06 -5.25
C VAL A 131 5.96 -9.59 -6.22
N ALA A 132 7.01 -10.25 -5.71
CA ALA A 132 8.06 -10.83 -6.55
C ALA A 132 7.53 -11.92 -7.51
N GLU A 133 6.49 -12.64 -7.11
CA GLU A 133 5.85 -13.67 -7.93
C GLU A 133 4.92 -13.06 -8.99
N LYS A 134 4.00 -12.18 -8.57
CA LYS A 134 2.86 -11.74 -9.38
C LYS A 134 3.10 -10.42 -10.10
N PHE A 135 3.95 -9.52 -9.57
CA PHE A 135 4.08 -8.14 -10.05
C PHE A 135 5.50 -7.77 -10.49
N ASP A 136 6.40 -8.77 -10.64
CA ASP A 136 7.71 -8.53 -11.24
C ASP A 136 7.56 -8.00 -12.67
N GLN A 137 8.06 -6.79 -12.90
CA GLN A 137 7.89 -6.09 -14.18
C GLN A 137 8.44 -6.90 -15.37
N GLN A 138 9.59 -7.54 -15.22
CA GLN A 138 10.19 -8.30 -16.32
C GLN A 138 9.38 -9.56 -16.64
N LYS A 139 8.85 -10.24 -15.62
CA LYS A 139 7.97 -11.39 -15.83
C LYS A 139 6.69 -10.97 -16.54
N GLN A 140 6.08 -9.84 -16.15
CA GLN A 140 4.86 -9.35 -16.77
C GLN A 140 5.09 -8.90 -18.22
N ILE A 141 6.21 -8.24 -18.51
CA ILE A 141 6.57 -7.86 -19.89
C ILE A 141 6.72 -9.11 -20.76
N ARG A 142 7.47 -10.12 -20.31
CA ARG A 142 7.63 -11.37 -21.06
C ARG A 142 6.30 -12.06 -21.33
N ARG A 143 5.42 -12.12 -20.33
CA ARG A 143 4.09 -12.69 -20.48
C ARG A 143 3.26 -11.93 -21.52
N LEU A 144 3.35 -10.61 -21.54
CA LEU A 144 2.67 -9.78 -22.53
C LEU A 144 3.22 -10.04 -23.94
N GLU A 145 4.54 -10.13 -24.10
CA GLU A 145 5.20 -10.48 -25.37
C GLU A 145 4.73 -11.84 -25.89
N GLU A 146 4.68 -12.86 -25.02
CA GLU A 146 4.18 -14.19 -25.37
C GLU A 146 2.73 -14.16 -25.87
N ILE A 147 1.87 -13.37 -25.24
CA ILE A 147 0.48 -13.17 -25.69
C ILE A 147 0.45 -12.56 -27.09
N TYR A 148 1.21 -11.49 -27.34
CA TYR A 148 1.26 -10.86 -28.66
C TYR A 148 1.79 -11.80 -29.74
N LEU A 149 2.89 -12.52 -29.46
CA LEU A 149 3.44 -13.49 -30.42
C LEU A 149 2.45 -14.63 -30.70
N GLY A 150 1.74 -15.11 -29.68
CA GLY A 150 0.69 -16.12 -29.86
C GLY A 150 -0.52 -15.65 -30.67
N MET A 151 -0.80 -14.36 -30.67
CA MET A 151 -1.86 -13.78 -31.50
C MET A 151 -1.41 -13.64 -32.98
N ILE A 152 -0.19 -13.18 -33.20
CA ILE A 152 0.38 -13.01 -34.56
C ILE A 152 0.52 -14.37 -35.25
N GLY A 153 0.98 -15.41 -34.55
CA GLY A 153 1.12 -16.76 -35.11
C GLY A 153 -0.18 -17.50 -35.43
N ARG A 154 -1.34 -16.94 -35.04
CA ARG A 154 -2.69 -17.48 -35.38
C ARG A 154 -3.32 -16.84 -36.62
N VAL A 155 -2.69 -15.83 -37.18
CA VAL A 155 -3.19 -15.06 -38.36
C VAL A 155 -2.48 -15.48 -39.66
N GLY A 156 -1.63 -16.53 -39.61
CA GLY A 156 -0.91 -17.07 -40.76
C GLY A 156 -1.55 -18.36 -41.31
#